data_d01c18787991052a95bd4ae9807caab0
#
_entry.id   d01c18787991052a95bd4ae9807caab0
#
_cell.length_a   1.000
_cell.length_b   1.000
_cell.length_c   1.000
_cell.angle_alpha   90.00
_cell.angle_beta   90.00
_cell.angle_gamma   90.00
#
_symmetry.space_group_name_H-M   'P 1'
#
loop_
_entity.id
_entity.type
_entity.pdbx_description
1 polymer ?
#
loop_
_entity_poly.entity_id
_entity_poly.type
_entity_poly.pdbx_seq_one_letter_code
_entity_poly.pdbx_strand_id
1 'polypeptide(L)'
;MKTELLIITALESELKREALPSGVEIVYTGIGKINAAIISIKAIHQYSPKRILNFGTVGKINPQLHGLLEIGKVIQRDMDAEPLAPRGSTPFCIRPQEYLSTGQFLCGSGDSFVTAQDPWLLSKDVD
;
A
#
# COMPACT_ATOMS: atom_id res chain seq x y z
N MET A 1 -4.17 -25.35 -6.04
CA MET A 1 -2.80 -25.15 -6.60
C MET A 1 -2.22 -23.87 -6.01
N LYS A 2 -1.00 -23.90 -5.57
CA LYS A 2 -0.38 -22.69 -4.99
C LYS A 2 0.09 -21.76 -6.11
N THR A 3 -0.33 -20.50 -6.04
CA THR A 3 0.10 -19.46 -6.97
C THR A 3 1.51 -18.97 -6.63
N GLU A 4 2.37 -18.82 -7.62
CA GLU A 4 3.74 -18.33 -7.37
C GLU A 4 3.75 -16.86 -6.93
N LEU A 5 2.94 -16.03 -7.60
CA LEU A 5 2.84 -14.61 -7.35
C LEU A 5 1.40 -14.14 -7.46
N LEU A 6 0.92 -13.49 -6.42
CA LEU A 6 -0.34 -12.75 -6.43
C LEU A 6 -0.04 -11.25 -6.47
N ILE A 7 -0.57 -10.57 -7.47
CA ILE A 7 -0.52 -9.11 -7.54
C ILE A 7 -1.82 -8.54 -6.98
N ILE A 8 -1.69 -7.57 -6.09
CA ILE A 8 -2.81 -6.83 -5.52
C ILE A 8 -2.69 -5.38 -6.02
N THR A 9 -3.72 -4.90 -6.68
CA THR A 9 -3.81 -3.53 -7.17
C THR A 9 -5.22 -2.99 -6.97
N ALA A 10 -5.37 -1.68 -6.89
CA ALA A 10 -6.69 -1.09 -6.63
C ALA A 10 -7.60 -1.18 -7.86
N LEU A 11 -7.11 -0.77 -9.03
CA LEU A 11 -7.92 -0.61 -10.23
C LEU A 11 -7.32 -1.35 -11.43
N GLU A 12 -8.19 -1.88 -12.27
CA GLU A 12 -7.80 -2.51 -13.52
C GLU A 12 -7.02 -1.57 -14.45
N SER A 13 -7.31 -0.27 -14.39
CA SER A 13 -6.61 0.75 -15.17
C SER A 13 -5.13 0.91 -14.79
N GLU A 14 -4.72 0.47 -13.60
CA GLU A 14 -3.34 0.54 -13.13
C GLU A 14 -2.49 -0.60 -13.68
N LEU A 15 -3.07 -1.80 -13.78
CA LEU A 15 -2.39 -2.97 -14.32
C LEU A 15 -3.41 -3.96 -14.85
N LYS A 16 -3.42 -4.19 -16.16
CA LYS A 16 -4.35 -5.11 -16.81
C LYS A 16 -3.88 -6.55 -16.69
N ARG A 17 -4.82 -7.47 -16.48
CA ARG A 17 -4.55 -8.91 -16.41
C ARG A 17 -3.83 -9.43 -17.66
N GLU A 18 -4.20 -8.95 -18.82
CA GLU A 18 -3.63 -9.37 -20.10
C GLU A 18 -2.14 -9.03 -20.25
N ALA A 19 -1.62 -8.10 -19.45
CA ALA A 19 -0.20 -7.74 -19.43
C ALA A 19 0.67 -8.71 -18.61
N LEU A 20 0.07 -9.68 -17.90
CA LEU A 20 0.77 -10.55 -16.98
C LEU A 20 1.15 -11.87 -17.63
N PRO A 21 2.32 -12.45 -17.26
CA PRO A 21 2.70 -13.78 -17.70
C PRO A 21 1.82 -14.87 -17.07
N SER A 22 1.82 -16.05 -17.65
CA SER A 22 1.13 -17.21 -17.09
C SER A 22 1.68 -17.56 -15.69
N GLY A 23 0.80 -18.00 -14.79
CA GLY A 23 1.17 -18.35 -13.41
C GLY A 23 1.20 -17.18 -12.43
N VAL A 24 0.92 -15.97 -12.89
CA VAL A 24 0.72 -14.79 -12.05
C VAL A 24 -0.77 -14.48 -11.94
N GLU A 25 -1.27 -14.39 -10.73
CA GLU A 25 -2.65 -13.97 -10.47
C GLU A 25 -2.70 -12.51 -10.08
N ILE A 26 -3.78 -11.84 -10.43
CA ILE A 26 -4.05 -10.46 -10.05
C ILE A 26 -5.47 -10.32 -9.49
N VAL A 27 -5.59 -9.51 -8.44
CA VAL A 27 -6.88 -9.12 -7.88
C VAL A 27 -6.98 -7.60 -7.80
N TYR A 28 -8.17 -7.11 -8.09
CA TYR A 28 -8.52 -5.70 -7.99
C TYR A 28 -9.31 -5.47 -6.72
N THR A 29 -8.75 -4.66 -5.82
CA THR A 29 -9.34 -4.47 -4.49
C THR A 29 -10.39 -3.38 -4.45
N GLY A 30 -10.41 -2.48 -5.43
CA GLY A 30 -11.07 -1.19 -5.31
C GLY A 30 -10.23 -0.23 -4.46
N ILE A 31 -10.76 0.97 -4.27
CA ILE A 31 -10.09 2.05 -3.55
C ILE A 31 -10.40 1.95 -2.05
N GLY A 32 -9.43 2.30 -1.22
CA GLY A 32 -9.57 2.41 0.22
C GLY A 32 -8.99 1.23 1.00
N LYS A 33 -8.57 1.50 2.23
CA LYS A 33 -7.91 0.53 3.10
C LYS A 33 -8.80 -0.66 3.47
N ILE A 34 -10.08 -0.43 3.70
CA ILE A 34 -11.04 -1.49 4.05
C ILE A 34 -11.21 -2.46 2.88
N ASN A 35 -11.43 -1.95 1.67
CA ASN A 35 -11.53 -2.78 0.47
C ASN A 35 -10.24 -3.57 0.22
N ALA A 36 -9.10 -2.91 0.36
CA ALA A 36 -7.80 -3.55 0.24
C ALA A 36 -7.64 -4.72 1.22
N ALA A 37 -7.99 -4.53 2.49
CA ALA A 37 -7.89 -5.57 3.50
C ALA A 37 -8.81 -6.76 3.22
N ILE A 38 -10.09 -6.51 2.92
CA ILE A 38 -11.09 -7.55 2.69
C ILE A 38 -10.74 -8.40 1.47
N ILE A 39 -10.46 -7.75 0.34
CA ILE A 39 -10.17 -8.47 -0.91
C ILE A 39 -8.82 -9.19 -0.83
N SER A 40 -7.81 -8.58 -0.21
CA SER A 40 -6.50 -9.23 -0.04
C SER A 40 -6.60 -10.51 0.79
N ILE A 41 -7.34 -10.49 1.91
CA ILE A 41 -7.54 -11.70 2.73
C ILE A 41 -8.25 -12.80 1.93
N LYS A 42 -9.31 -12.46 1.20
CA LYS A 42 -10.01 -13.42 0.35
C LYS A 42 -9.10 -14.02 -0.71
N ALA A 43 -8.30 -13.20 -1.37
CA ALA A 43 -7.39 -13.64 -2.41
C ALA A 43 -6.27 -14.53 -1.85
N ILE A 44 -5.72 -14.21 -0.69
CA ILE A 44 -4.71 -15.02 -0.01
C ILE A 44 -5.26 -16.42 0.30
N HIS A 45 -6.47 -16.50 0.82
CA HIS A 45 -7.12 -17.79 1.08
C HIS A 45 -7.40 -18.58 -0.20
N GLN A 46 -7.86 -17.91 -1.24
CA GLN A 46 -8.21 -18.53 -2.52
C GLN A 46 -7.00 -19.08 -3.25
N TYR A 47 -5.94 -18.27 -3.35
CA TYR A 47 -4.78 -18.57 -4.21
C TYR A 47 -3.60 -19.19 -3.45
N SER A 48 -3.55 -19.07 -2.13
CA SER A 48 -2.43 -19.52 -1.29
C SER A 48 -1.05 -19.15 -1.89
N PRO A 49 -0.82 -17.85 -2.18
CA PRO A 49 0.35 -17.44 -2.94
C PRO A 49 1.64 -17.61 -2.15
N LYS A 50 2.74 -17.90 -2.85
CA LYS A 50 4.07 -17.90 -2.25
C LYS A 50 4.61 -16.49 -2.02
N ARG A 51 4.26 -15.55 -2.89
CA ARG A 51 4.65 -14.14 -2.80
C ARG A 51 3.46 -13.24 -3.15
N ILE A 52 3.44 -12.08 -2.55
CA ILE A 52 2.44 -11.04 -2.82
C ILE A 52 3.20 -9.78 -3.23
N LEU A 53 2.73 -9.15 -4.30
CA LEU A 53 3.18 -7.86 -4.76
C LEU A 53 2.01 -6.88 -4.73
N ASN A 54 2.13 -5.81 -3.97
CA ASN A 54 1.22 -4.67 -4.11
C ASN A 54 1.75 -3.74 -5.19
N PHE A 55 0.93 -3.45 -6.19
CA PHE A 55 1.28 -2.58 -7.32
C PHE A 55 0.19 -1.54 -7.51
N GLY A 56 0.58 -0.30 -7.78
CA GLY A 56 -0.38 0.76 -8.01
C GLY A 56 0.29 2.10 -8.29
N THR A 57 -0.54 3.11 -8.44
CA THR A 57 -0.12 4.49 -8.65
C THR A 57 -0.20 5.27 -7.35
N VAL A 58 0.71 6.21 -7.17
CA VAL A 58 0.78 7.07 -5.99
C VAL A 58 1.02 8.52 -6.39
N GLY A 59 0.55 9.45 -5.57
CA GLY A 59 0.96 10.85 -5.67
C GLY A 59 2.33 11.03 -5.03
N LYS A 60 3.22 11.72 -5.73
CA LYS A 60 4.55 12.02 -5.18
C LYS A 60 4.52 13.29 -4.33
N ILE A 61 5.16 13.25 -3.18
CA ILE A 61 5.41 14.42 -2.32
C ILE A 61 6.76 15.03 -2.67
N ASN A 62 7.77 14.20 -2.87
CA ASN A 62 9.07 14.60 -3.37
C ASN A 62 8.99 14.79 -4.91
N PRO A 63 9.15 16.04 -5.42
CA PRO A 63 9.00 16.31 -6.85
C PRO A 63 10.10 15.71 -7.73
N GLN A 64 11.19 15.24 -7.13
CA GLN A 64 12.32 14.61 -7.82
C GLN A 64 12.03 13.17 -8.26
N LEU A 65 10.97 12.54 -7.71
CA LEU A 65 10.67 11.14 -7.97
C LEU A 65 9.93 10.94 -9.28
N HIS A 66 10.31 9.91 -10.03
CA HIS A 66 9.70 9.54 -11.30
C HIS A 66 9.75 8.03 -11.53
N GLY A 67 8.80 7.53 -12.31
CA GLY A 67 8.80 6.16 -12.79
C GLY A 67 8.40 5.12 -11.74
N LEU A 68 8.88 3.91 -11.89
CA LEU A 68 8.61 2.81 -10.99
C LEU A 68 9.52 2.89 -9.76
N LEU A 69 8.89 2.93 -8.59
CA LEU A 69 9.59 3.04 -7.31
C LEU A 69 9.30 1.81 -6.46
N GLU A 70 10.32 1.24 -5.87
CA GLU A 70 10.17 0.15 -4.91
C GLU A 70 10.08 0.70 -3.49
N ILE A 71 8.90 0.51 -2.89
CA ILE A 71 8.60 1.02 -1.55
C ILE A 71 9.28 0.16 -0.50
N GLY A 72 9.99 0.80 0.42
CA GLY A 72 10.68 0.13 1.52
C GLY A 72 9.91 0.17 2.84
N LYS A 73 9.01 1.13 2.98
CA LYS A 73 8.26 1.34 4.22
C LYS A 73 6.90 1.96 3.93
N VAL A 74 5.88 1.47 4.60
CA VAL A 74 4.52 2.03 4.52
C VAL A 74 4.05 2.46 5.90
N ILE A 75 3.51 3.67 6.00
CA ILE A 75 2.90 4.21 7.21
C ILE A 75 1.44 4.60 6.94
N GLN A 76 0.60 4.61 7.98
CA GLN A 76 -0.78 5.11 7.89
C GLN A 76 -0.79 6.63 8.14
N ARG A 77 -0.76 7.42 7.09
CA ARG A 77 -0.71 8.89 7.21
C ARG A 77 -1.98 9.54 7.75
N ASP A 78 -3.12 8.88 7.62
CA ASP A 78 -4.43 9.39 8.04
C ASP A 78 -4.94 8.78 9.35
N MET A 79 -4.15 7.96 10.01
CA MET A 79 -4.44 7.50 11.37
C MET A 79 -4.01 8.61 12.35
N ASP A 80 -4.96 9.38 12.83
CA ASP A 80 -4.73 10.46 13.78
C ASP A 80 -5.70 10.34 14.94
N ALA A 81 -5.20 9.81 16.04
CA ALA A 81 -5.96 9.58 17.28
C ALA A 81 -5.31 10.31 18.47
N GLU A 82 -4.64 11.42 18.20
CA GLU A 82 -4.07 12.24 19.28
C GLU A 82 -5.14 12.74 20.25
N PRO A 83 -4.86 12.78 21.55
CA PRO A 83 -3.59 12.50 22.23
C PRO A 83 -3.38 11.05 22.66
N LEU A 84 -4.25 10.10 22.28
CA LEU A 84 -4.15 8.70 22.71
C LEU A 84 -2.92 7.99 22.12
N ALA A 85 -2.53 8.37 20.92
CA ALA A 85 -1.31 7.91 20.27
C ALA A 85 -0.83 8.97 19.28
N PRO A 86 0.46 9.02 18.93
CA PRO A 86 0.94 9.89 17.87
C PRO A 86 0.28 9.58 16.53
N ARG A 87 0.14 10.58 15.68
CA ARG A 87 -0.36 10.39 14.31
C ARG A 87 0.48 9.33 13.58
N GLY A 88 -0.16 8.46 12.83
CA GLY A 88 0.43 7.29 12.19
C GLY A 88 0.34 6.02 13.02
N SER A 89 0.00 6.14 14.30
CA SER A 89 -0.11 5.00 15.22
C SER A 89 -1.56 4.77 15.63
N THR A 90 -1.98 3.52 15.62
CA THR A 90 -3.30 3.11 16.11
C THR A 90 -3.21 2.88 17.62
N PRO A 91 -4.01 3.60 18.45
CA PRO A 91 -4.00 3.40 19.89
C PRO A 91 -4.28 1.95 20.29
N PHE A 92 -3.59 1.48 21.31
CA PHE A 92 -3.77 0.13 21.88
C PHE A 92 -3.53 -1.04 20.91
N CYS A 93 -2.97 -0.78 19.74
CA CYS A 93 -2.65 -1.81 18.76
C CYS A 93 -1.30 -2.46 19.10
N ILE A 94 -1.30 -3.78 19.20
CA ILE A 94 -0.08 -4.57 19.48
C ILE A 94 0.68 -4.96 18.22
N ARG A 95 0.10 -4.72 17.04
CA ARG A 95 0.75 -5.00 15.76
C ARG A 95 1.74 -3.89 15.40
N PRO A 96 2.72 -4.18 14.53
CA PRO A 96 3.59 -3.13 14.01
C PRO A 96 2.81 -1.98 13.38
N GLN A 97 3.25 -0.75 13.63
CA GLN A 97 2.63 0.47 13.09
C GLN A 97 3.21 0.87 11.74
N GLU A 98 4.33 0.31 11.39
CA GLU A 98 5.02 0.50 10.13
C GLU A 98 5.23 -0.84 9.46
N TYR A 99 5.03 -0.88 8.16
CA TYR A 99 5.16 -2.10 7.36
C TYR A 99 6.39 -1.97 6.47
N LEU A 100 7.32 -2.92 6.60
CA LEU A 100 8.60 -2.92 5.90
C LEU A 100 8.57 -3.83 4.67
N SER A 101 9.30 -3.41 3.65
CA SER A 101 9.55 -4.15 2.42
C SER A 101 11.02 -4.00 2.03
N THR A 102 11.38 -4.36 0.81
CA THR A 102 12.78 -4.40 0.35
C THR A 102 13.27 -3.12 -0.32
N GLY A 103 12.39 -2.20 -0.67
CA GLY A 103 12.73 -0.94 -1.33
C GLY A 103 13.31 0.11 -0.38
N GLN A 104 13.49 1.32 -0.90
CA GLN A 104 14.12 2.42 -0.18
C GLN A 104 13.22 3.64 0.02
N PHE A 105 12.04 3.67 -0.62
CA PHE A 105 11.13 4.81 -0.55
C PHE A 105 10.06 4.62 0.53
N LEU A 106 9.58 5.74 1.08
CA LEU A 106 8.56 5.76 2.12
C LEU A 106 7.20 6.16 1.53
N CYS A 107 6.20 5.32 1.70
CA CYS A 107 4.83 5.56 1.24
C CYS A 107 3.88 5.83 2.41
N GLY A 108 3.14 6.91 2.34
CA GLY A 108 2.04 7.21 3.27
C GLY A 108 0.73 6.71 2.69
N SER A 109 0.14 5.68 3.30
CA SER A 109 -1.16 5.13 2.93
C SER A 109 -2.30 5.82 3.66
N GLY A 110 -3.41 6.05 2.97
CA GLY A 110 -4.61 6.66 3.55
C GLY A 110 -5.81 6.60 2.61
N ASP A 111 -6.98 6.98 3.13
CA ASP A 111 -8.26 6.94 2.42
C ASP A 111 -8.66 8.29 1.81
N SER A 112 -7.76 9.25 1.80
CA SER A 112 -7.96 10.58 1.24
C SER A 112 -6.80 10.98 0.33
N PHE A 113 -7.07 11.90 -0.59
CA PHE A 113 -5.99 12.49 -1.40
C PHE A 113 -5.25 13.56 -0.60
N VAL A 114 -3.94 13.64 -0.81
CA VAL A 114 -3.12 14.74 -0.29
C VAL A 114 -3.24 15.90 -1.28
N THR A 115 -4.07 16.89 -0.93
CA THR A 115 -4.39 18.03 -1.81
C THR A 115 -3.69 19.33 -1.39
N ALA A 116 -3.01 19.33 -0.24
CA ALA A 116 -2.29 20.48 0.30
C ALA A 116 -1.00 20.02 0.99
N GLN A 117 -0.11 20.96 1.27
CA GLN A 117 1.08 20.66 2.07
C GLN A 117 0.68 20.14 3.45
N ASP A 118 1.31 19.06 3.86
CA ASP A 118 1.14 18.46 5.17
C ASP A 118 2.53 18.42 5.86
N PRO A 119 2.77 19.31 6.86
CA PRO A 119 4.05 19.35 7.55
C PRO A 119 4.43 18.04 8.23
N TRP A 120 3.45 17.24 8.63
CA TRP A 120 3.72 15.95 9.23
C TRP A 120 4.32 14.96 8.22
N LEU A 121 3.80 14.93 7.00
CA LEU A 121 4.37 14.10 5.93
C LEU A 121 5.82 14.52 5.61
N LEU A 122 6.08 15.82 5.54
CA LEU A 122 7.43 16.35 5.33
C LEU A 122 8.37 15.97 6.49
N SER A 123 7.88 16.01 7.74
CA SER A 123 8.67 15.65 8.92
C SER A 123 9.03 14.16 8.99
N LYS A 124 8.30 13.31 8.29
CA LYS A 124 8.52 11.85 8.22
C LYS A 124 9.32 11.43 6.98
N ASP A 125 9.78 12.38 6.19
CA ASP A 125 10.47 12.12 4.91
C ASP A 125 9.65 11.23 3.96
N VAL A 126 8.34 11.44 3.90
CA VAL A 126 7.47 10.71 2.96
C VAL A 126 7.78 11.15 1.53
N ASP A 127 7.96 10.20 0.64
CA ASP A 127 8.36 10.36 -0.76
C ASP A 127 7.20 10.63 -1.74
#